data_d464ec161ff0f319497a0d7e14026f01
#
_entry.id   d464ec161ff0f319497a0d7e14026f01
#
_cell.length_a   1.000
_cell.length_b   1.000
_cell.length_c   1.000
_cell.angle_alpha   90.00
_cell.angle_beta   90.00
_cell.angle_gamma   90.00
#
_symmetry.space_group_name_H-M   'P 1'
#
loop_
_entity.id
_entity.type
_entity.pdbx_description
1 polymer ?
#
loop_
_entity_poly.entity_id
_entity_poly.type
_entity_poly.pdbx_seq_one_letter_code
_entity_poly.pdbx_strand_id
1 'polypeptide(L)'
;MKRSSSTMARSVDDELVILDVPSGRFFGLNDVGSVIWDRLERDATHEQLVDAVVAVYDVDRETASADVASLVDQLTDAGLVSQ
;
A
#
# COMPACT_ATOMS: atom_id res chain seq x y z
N MET A 1 3.57 4.32 -10.05
CA MET A 1 3.67 4.80 -8.66
C MET A 1 4.58 3.88 -7.86
N LYS A 2 5.20 4.42 -6.86
CA LYS A 2 6.20 3.74 -6.07
C LYS A 2 6.18 4.30 -4.65
N ARG A 3 6.47 3.46 -3.65
CA ARG A 3 6.53 3.93 -2.26
C ARG A 3 7.75 4.83 -2.05
N SER A 4 7.62 5.79 -1.12
CA SER A 4 8.70 6.71 -0.78
C SER A 4 9.90 5.98 -0.20
N SER A 5 11.12 6.41 -0.56
CA SER A 5 12.36 5.86 0.01
C SER A 5 12.61 6.33 1.44
N SER A 6 11.88 7.35 1.91
CA SER A 6 12.03 7.90 3.26
C SER A 6 11.10 7.22 4.27
N THR A 7 10.71 5.99 4.01
CA THR A 7 9.83 5.22 4.87
C THR A 7 10.52 3.96 5.40
N MET A 8 10.10 3.52 6.56
CA MET A 8 10.49 2.23 7.14
C MET A 8 9.22 1.47 7.47
N ALA A 9 9.21 0.17 7.27
CA ALA A 9 8.05 -0.65 7.54
C ALA A 9 8.41 -1.83 8.43
N ARG A 10 7.50 -2.20 9.32
CA ARG A 10 7.67 -3.30 10.26
C ARG A 10 6.33 -3.97 10.51
N SER A 11 6.33 -5.28 10.54
CA SER A 11 5.15 -6.04 10.96
C SER A 11 5.06 -6.05 12.48
N VAL A 12 3.88 -5.66 12.99
CA VAL A 12 3.56 -5.69 14.41
C VAL A 12 2.25 -6.45 14.55
N ASP A 13 2.29 -7.63 15.17
CA ASP A 13 1.18 -8.58 15.17
C ASP A 13 0.76 -8.89 13.73
N ASP A 14 -0.50 -8.65 13.36
CA ASP A 14 -0.99 -8.91 12.01
C ASP A 14 -1.06 -7.63 11.16
N GLU A 15 -0.48 -6.54 11.65
CA GLU A 15 -0.50 -5.26 10.94
C GLU A 15 0.88 -4.88 10.46
N LEU A 16 0.92 -4.21 9.31
CA LEU A 16 2.12 -3.56 8.83
C LEU A 16 2.09 -2.10 9.31
N VAL A 17 3.13 -1.69 10.01
CA VAL A 17 3.28 -0.30 10.48
C VAL A 17 4.36 0.38 9.64
N ILE A 18 4.01 1.51 9.05
CA ILE A 18 4.93 2.29 8.24
C ILE A 18 5.27 3.57 8.99
N LEU A 19 6.56 3.83 9.12
CA LEU A 19 7.06 5.10 9.66
C LEU A 19 7.48 6.00 8.50
N ASP A 20 6.89 7.19 8.44
CA ASP A 20 7.39 8.27 7.59
C ASP A 20 8.49 8.98 8.36
N VAL A 21 9.74 8.74 8.00
CA VAL A 21 10.89 9.22 8.76
C VAL A 21 10.92 10.74 8.87
N PRO A 22 10.69 11.52 7.78
CA PRO A 22 10.74 12.98 7.89
C PRO A 22 9.73 13.59 8.85
N SER A 23 8.51 13.06 8.90
CA SER A 23 7.45 13.60 9.76
C SER A 23 7.38 12.94 11.13
N GLY A 24 7.95 11.74 11.27
CA GLY A 24 7.84 10.92 12.47
C GLY A 24 6.46 10.30 12.65
N ARG A 25 5.61 10.33 11.62
CA ARG A 25 4.24 9.79 11.70
C ARG A 25 4.22 8.31 11.35
N PHE A 26 3.31 7.59 12.00
CA PHE A 26 3.11 6.16 11.77
C PHE A 26 1.77 5.92 11.08
N PHE A 27 1.73 4.90 10.23
CA PHE A 27 0.53 4.46 9.52
C PHE A 27 0.40 2.95 9.64
N GLY A 28 -0.79 2.48 10.00
CA GLY A 28 -1.05 1.04 10.06
C GLY A 28 -1.79 0.58 8.81
N LEU A 29 -1.39 -0.56 8.27
CA LEU A 29 -2.05 -1.19 7.12
C LEU A 29 -2.52 -2.59 7.50
N ASN A 30 -3.73 -2.94 7.04
CA ASN A 30 -4.24 -4.30 7.19
C ASN A 30 -3.60 -5.24 6.14
N ASP A 31 -4.08 -6.49 6.08
CA ASP A 31 -3.53 -7.51 5.19
C ASP A 31 -3.55 -7.07 3.72
N VAL A 32 -4.66 -6.51 3.25
CA VAL A 32 -4.79 -6.05 1.86
C VAL A 32 -3.81 -4.90 1.61
N GLY A 33 -3.73 -3.96 2.54
CA GLY A 33 -2.79 -2.84 2.45
C GLY A 33 -1.34 -3.31 2.43
N SER A 34 -1.01 -4.36 3.17
CA SER A 34 0.34 -4.93 3.18
C SER A 34 0.72 -5.51 1.82
N VAL A 35 -0.20 -6.18 1.14
CA VAL A 35 0.04 -6.71 -0.21
C VAL A 35 0.33 -5.57 -1.19
N ILE A 36 -0.46 -4.50 -1.12
CA ILE A 36 -0.28 -3.32 -1.97
C ILE A 36 1.08 -2.66 -1.69
N TRP A 37 1.42 -2.47 -0.42
CA TRP A 37 2.68 -1.86 -0.01
C TRP A 37 3.88 -2.67 -0.49
N ASP A 38 3.84 -3.99 -0.35
CA ASP A 38 4.90 -4.87 -0.81
C ASP A 38 5.10 -4.75 -2.33
N ARG A 39 4.01 -4.70 -3.08
CA ARG A 39 4.11 -4.56 -4.54
C ARG A 39 4.71 -3.22 -4.96
N LEU A 40 4.51 -2.17 -4.13
CA LEU A 40 5.03 -0.82 -4.39
C LEU A 40 6.53 -0.68 -4.11
N GLU A 41 7.21 -1.73 -3.69
CA GLU A 41 8.68 -1.77 -3.65
C GLU A 41 9.26 -1.49 -5.03
N ARG A 42 8.55 -1.93 -6.07
CA ARG A 42 8.86 -1.62 -7.47
C ARG A 42 7.77 -0.74 -8.02
N ASP A 43 8.12 0.08 -9.00
CA ASP A 43 7.12 0.90 -9.68
C ASP A 43 5.96 0.02 -10.14
N ALA A 44 4.74 0.49 -9.92
CA ALA A 44 3.54 -0.27 -10.23
C ALA A 44 2.44 0.64 -10.76
N THR A 45 1.66 0.10 -11.70
CA THR A 45 0.43 0.73 -12.16
C THR A 45 -0.72 0.31 -11.25
N HIS A 46 -1.85 1.04 -11.33
CA HIS A 46 -3.07 0.66 -10.64
C HIS A 46 -3.46 -0.80 -10.96
N GLU A 47 -3.40 -1.18 -12.24
CA GLU A 47 -3.75 -2.54 -12.66
C GLU A 47 -2.85 -3.60 -12.03
N GLN A 48 -1.56 -3.32 -11.91
CA GLN A 48 -0.63 -4.25 -11.27
C GLN A 48 -0.91 -4.40 -9.78
N LEU A 49 -1.35 -3.34 -9.11
CA LEU A 49 -1.75 -3.43 -7.70
C LEU A 49 -3.03 -4.24 -7.55
N VAL A 50 -3.99 -4.06 -8.44
CA VAL A 50 -5.21 -4.88 -8.45
C VAL A 50 -4.86 -6.34 -8.68
N ASP A 51 -3.98 -6.64 -9.64
CA ASP A 51 -3.51 -8.00 -9.90
C ASP A 51 -2.91 -8.64 -8.64
N ALA A 52 -2.11 -7.88 -7.89
CA ALA A 52 -1.50 -8.38 -6.67
C ALA A 52 -2.55 -8.75 -5.61
N VAL A 53 -3.58 -7.94 -5.47
CA VAL A 53 -4.65 -8.20 -4.49
C VAL A 53 -5.48 -9.42 -4.89
N VAL A 54 -5.92 -9.51 -6.15
CA VAL A 54 -6.76 -10.64 -6.59
C VAL A 54 -5.98 -11.95 -6.65
N ALA A 55 -4.66 -11.90 -6.71
CA ALA A 55 -3.83 -13.11 -6.67
C ALA A 55 -3.81 -13.75 -5.27
N VAL A 56 -4.06 -12.97 -4.23
CA VAL A 56 -3.95 -13.42 -2.83
C VAL A 56 -5.34 -13.61 -2.20
N TYR A 57 -6.29 -12.75 -2.53
CA TYR A 57 -7.62 -12.75 -1.92
C TYR A 57 -8.70 -13.12 -2.91
N ASP A 58 -9.70 -13.85 -2.42
CA ASP A 58 -10.88 -14.22 -3.23
C ASP A 58 -11.87 -13.05 -3.24
N VAL A 59 -11.52 -12.01 -3.98
CA VAL A 59 -12.37 -10.83 -4.16
C VAL A 59 -12.52 -10.58 -5.65
N ASP A 60 -13.64 -9.98 -6.05
CA ASP A 60 -13.80 -9.61 -7.45
C ASP A 60 -12.91 -8.41 -7.78
N ARG A 61 -12.62 -8.28 -9.08
CA ARG A 61 -11.67 -7.27 -9.55
C ARG A 61 -12.20 -5.85 -9.36
N GLU A 62 -13.51 -5.66 -9.45
CA GLU A 62 -14.11 -4.35 -9.24
C GLU A 62 -13.95 -3.88 -7.80
N THR A 63 -14.19 -4.75 -6.83
CA THR A 63 -13.99 -4.45 -5.41
C THR A 63 -12.52 -4.18 -5.12
N ALA A 64 -11.62 -5.03 -5.64
CA ALA A 64 -10.19 -4.85 -5.45
C ALA A 64 -9.72 -3.52 -6.04
N SER A 65 -10.22 -3.15 -7.22
CA SER A 65 -9.87 -1.89 -7.88
C SER A 65 -10.28 -0.68 -7.03
N ALA A 66 -11.48 -0.70 -6.44
CA ALA A 66 -11.95 0.37 -5.58
C ALA A 66 -11.11 0.48 -4.31
N ASP A 67 -10.77 -0.65 -3.70
CA ASP A 67 -9.94 -0.67 -2.49
C ASP A 67 -8.52 -0.17 -2.77
N VAL A 68 -7.94 -0.57 -3.88
CA VAL A 68 -6.61 -0.10 -4.29
C VAL A 68 -6.64 1.42 -4.49
N ALA A 69 -7.62 1.94 -5.20
CA ALA A 69 -7.74 3.38 -5.47
C ALA A 69 -7.85 4.17 -4.16
N SER A 70 -8.68 3.71 -3.24
CA SER A 70 -8.88 4.36 -1.95
C SER A 70 -7.60 4.39 -1.13
N LEU A 71 -6.90 3.27 -1.04
CA LEU A 71 -5.66 3.18 -0.25
C LEU A 71 -4.54 4.01 -0.88
N VAL A 72 -4.38 3.94 -2.20
CA VAL A 72 -3.36 4.72 -2.92
C VAL A 72 -3.59 6.21 -2.71
N ASP A 73 -4.84 6.68 -2.74
CA ASP A 73 -5.15 8.08 -2.47
C ASP A 73 -4.72 8.48 -1.05
N GLN A 74 -5.00 7.65 -0.06
CA GLN A 74 -4.59 7.90 1.32
C GLN A 74 -3.06 7.93 1.45
N LEU A 75 -2.37 6.98 0.83
CA LEU A 75 -0.91 6.92 0.88
C LEU A 75 -0.27 8.11 0.15
N THR A 76 -0.85 8.53 -0.96
CA THR A 76 -0.37 9.68 -1.72
C THR A 76 -0.54 10.97 -0.92
N ASP A 77 -1.71 11.15 -0.29
CA ASP A 77 -1.99 12.32 0.55
C ASP A 77 -1.04 12.39 1.75
N ALA A 78 -0.64 11.24 2.28
CA ALA A 78 0.30 11.17 3.40
C ALA A 78 1.78 11.29 2.96
N GLY A 79 2.05 11.37 1.65
CA GLY A 79 3.40 11.45 1.12
C GLY A 79 4.18 10.15 1.12
N LEU A 80 3.48 9.02 1.30
CA LEU A 80 4.12 7.70 1.37
C LEU A 80 4.29 7.04 0.01
N VAL A 81 3.58 7.53 -0.99
CA VAL A 81 3.63 7.02 -2.36
C VAL A 81 3.74 8.21 -3.32
N SER A 82 4.59 8.09 -4.32
CA SER A 82 4.74 9.08 -5.39
C SER A 82 4.38 8.47 -6.74
N GLN A 83 3.93 9.33 -7.64
CA GLN A 83 3.55 8.91 -9.00
C GLN A 83 4.76 8.70 -9.94
#